data_bbe809cf1735bfa7f745b4d97890c95a
#
_entry.id   bbe809cf1735bfa7f745b4d97890c95a
#
_cell.length_a   1.000
_cell.length_b   1.000
_cell.length_c   1.000
_cell.angle_alpha   90.00
_cell.angle_beta   90.00
_cell.angle_gamma   90.00
#
_symmetry.space_group_name_H-M   'P 1'
#
loop_
_entity.id
_entity.type
_entity.pdbx_description
1 polymer ?
#
loop_
_entity_poly.entity_id
_entity_poly.type
_entity_poly.pdbx_seq_one_letter_code
_entity_poly.pdbx_strand_id
1 'polypeptide(L)'
;MTIEVVALFAILFALLACGVWIGLTLALTATLLLAMFRSIPLDKLLPQYAWNILTTQELLALPLFILMGELLFRTRLSRSLFQGLAPWAGLLPGRLLHVNVIGCTIFAAISGSSAATTQVIGRMSLNELLRRGYSRDIAIGSLAGAGTLGFLIPPSNIMIIYGVLGDVSILKLFTAGVLPGLLLAATFMGWVMLHTSLKPAMVPETEAKLSRVPWGERFAALKDLAPALFLIACVLGSMYGGLATPSEAAAVGVLGAALVAWAQGSMSQQVMRDVLIGSVVTCSMIALIVLGASILGNAAAFLGIPQAVAAFVKGLGLSPFMLIVVLIIFYLILGCFLDGFSMIVMTLPIVLPIVKGAGFDEIWFGIFLVLAVEMAQITPPVGFNLFVIQGLTEDGLGYIARVTMPYLIIMVGFVLLLTLWPGIVTILPRVLYG
;
A
#
# COMPACT_ATOMS: atom_id res chain seq x y z
N MET A 1 10.77 2.23 -31.94
CA MET A 1 9.52 1.96 -31.17
C MET A 1 8.48 1.55 -32.18
N THR A 2 7.80 0.46 -31.99
CA THR A 2 6.77 -0.03 -32.92
C THR A 2 5.55 0.88 -32.90
N ILE A 3 4.80 0.94 -34.04
CA ILE A 3 3.61 1.80 -34.13
C ILE A 3 2.55 1.42 -33.11
N GLU A 4 2.48 0.13 -32.71
CA GLU A 4 1.57 -0.38 -31.70
C GLU A 4 1.86 0.21 -30.32
N VAL A 5 3.15 0.40 -29.96
CA VAL A 5 3.56 1.02 -28.70
C VAL A 5 3.15 2.49 -28.67
N VAL A 6 3.36 3.21 -29.77
CA VAL A 6 2.94 4.63 -29.89
C VAL A 6 1.42 4.74 -29.79
N ALA A 7 0.69 3.88 -30.50
CA ALA A 7 -0.77 3.85 -30.48
C ALA A 7 -1.31 3.53 -29.07
N LEU A 8 -0.70 2.58 -28.36
CA LEU A 8 -1.07 2.25 -26.97
C LEU A 8 -1.03 3.50 -26.09
N PHE A 9 0.11 4.19 -26.04
CA PHE A 9 0.25 5.36 -25.19
C PHE A 9 -0.63 6.52 -25.66
N ALA A 10 -0.75 6.74 -26.98
CA ALA A 10 -1.59 7.82 -27.52
C ALA A 10 -3.07 7.64 -27.16
N ILE A 11 -3.63 6.43 -27.36
CA ILE A 11 -5.03 6.13 -27.04
C ILE A 11 -5.25 6.20 -25.52
N LEU A 12 -4.35 5.59 -24.74
CA LEU A 12 -4.44 5.57 -23.28
C LEU A 12 -4.48 6.99 -22.70
N PHE A 13 -3.52 7.82 -23.06
CA PHE A 13 -3.45 9.20 -22.53
C PHE A 13 -4.57 10.10 -23.09
N ALA A 14 -5.01 9.88 -24.34
CA ALA A 14 -6.15 10.62 -24.87
C ALA A 14 -7.43 10.32 -24.10
N LEU A 15 -7.73 9.03 -23.79
CA LEU A 15 -8.90 8.65 -23.02
C LEU A 15 -8.82 9.15 -21.56
N LEU A 16 -7.64 9.10 -20.94
CA LEU A 16 -7.43 9.66 -19.60
C LEU A 16 -7.62 11.18 -19.60
N ALA A 17 -7.10 11.89 -20.59
CA ALA A 17 -7.28 13.34 -20.71
C ALA A 17 -8.74 13.73 -20.93
N CYS A 18 -9.55 12.86 -21.55
CA CYS A 18 -11.01 13.03 -21.67
C CYS A 18 -11.77 12.72 -20.36
N GLY A 19 -11.08 12.34 -19.28
CA GLY A 19 -11.71 12.04 -18.00
C GLY A 19 -12.44 10.69 -17.95
N VAL A 20 -12.13 9.75 -18.85
CA VAL A 20 -12.70 8.40 -18.83
C VAL A 20 -12.15 7.64 -17.62
N TRP A 21 -12.99 6.90 -16.94
CA TRP A 21 -12.58 6.08 -15.79
C TRP A 21 -11.49 5.09 -16.17
N ILE A 22 -10.48 4.94 -15.32
CA ILE A 22 -9.25 4.20 -15.60
C ILE A 22 -9.54 2.76 -16.08
N GLY A 23 -10.42 2.02 -15.39
CA GLY A 23 -10.77 0.65 -15.81
C GLY A 23 -11.37 0.59 -17.21
N LEU A 24 -12.24 1.54 -17.58
CA LEU A 24 -12.80 1.67 -18.92
C LEU A 24 -11.73 2.11 -19.93
N THR A 25 -10.86 3.03 -19.55
CA THR A 25 -9.73 3.47 -20.41
C THR A 25 -8.85 2.29 -20.79
N LEU A 26 -8.50 1.43 -19.84
CA LEU A 26 -7.67 0.24 -20.09
C LEU A 26 -8.39 -0.74 -21.06
N ALA A 27 -9.66 -1.04 -20.76
CA ALA A 27 -10.45 -1.95 -21.60
C ALA A 27 -10.68 -1.40 -23.02
N LEU A 28 -11.00 -0.10 -23.16
CA LEU A 28 -11.18 0.55 -24.46
C LEU A 28 -9.87 0.63 -25.23
N THR A 29 -8.77 1.00 -24.58
CA THR A 29 -7.44 1.02 -25.23
C THR A 29 -7.09 -0.35 -25.79
N ALA A 30 -7.26 -1.41 -24.99
CA ALA A 30 -7.02 -2.78 -25.43
C ALA A 30 -7.89 -3.19 -26.63
N THR A 31 -9.19 -2.90 -26.54
CA THR A 31 -10.17 -3.22 -27.59
C THR A 31 -9.84 -2.49 -28.90
N LEU A 32 -9.54 -1.19 -28.83
CA LEU A 32 -9.17 -0.39 -30.01
C LEU A 32 -7.86 -0.89 -30.64
N LEU A 33 -6.83 -1.19 -29.82
CA LEU A 33 -5.57 -1.72 -30.33
C LEU A 33 -5.76 -3.06 -31.06
N LEU A 34 -6.52 -4.00 -30.46
CA LEU A 34 -6.79 -5.27 -31.10
C LEU A 34 -7.60 -5.10 -32.39
N ALA A 35 -8.60 -4.21 -32.40
CA ALA A 35 -9.39 -3.91 -33.60
C ALA A 35 -8.55 -3.26 -34.71
N MET A 36 -7.57 -2.41 -34.37
CA MET A 36 -6.73 -1.71 -35.35
C MET A 36 -5.63 -2.61 -35.95
N PHE A 37 -5.02 -3.46 -35.12
CA PHE A 37 -3.81 -4.18 -35.52
C PHE A 37 -3.99 -5.70 -35.66
N ARG A 38 -5.14 -6.27 -35.30
CA ARG A 38 -5.41 -7.71 -35.37
C ARG A 38 -6.84 -8.01 -35.77
N SER A 39 -7.03 -9.00 -36.61
CA SER A 39 -8.34 -9.54 -36.99
C SER A 39 -8.72 -10.69 -36.05
N ILE A 40 -9.13 -10.38 -34.82
CA ILE A 40 -9.45 -11.36 -33.78
C ILE A 40 -10.93 -11.22 -33.40
N PRO A 41 -11.68 -12.31 -33.13
CA PRO A 41 -13.07 -12.26 -32.69
C PRO A 41 -13.19 -11.71 -31.27
N LEU A 42 -13.26 -10.36 -31.15
CA LEU A 42 -13.32 -9.64 -29.88
C LEU A 42 -14.57 -10.01 -29.05
N ASP A 43 -15.68 -10.30 -29.73
CA ASP A 43 -16.95 -10.74 -29.15
C ASP A 43 -16.83 -12.02 -28.30
N LYS A 44 -15.86 -12.88 -28.61
CA LYS A 44 -15.58 -14.14 -27.90
C LYS A 44 -14.48 -13.96 -26.86
N LEU A 45 -13.44 -13.21 -27.19
CA LEU A 45 -12.27 -13.06 -26.33
C LEU A 45 -12.51 -12.17 -25.11
N LEU A 46 -13.19 -11.04 -25.28
CA LEU A 46 -13.41 -10.11 -24.16
C LEU A 46 -14.25 -10.74 -23.04
N PRO A 47 -15.37 -11.42 -23.31
CA PRO A 47 -16.10 -12.12 -22.26
C PRO A 47 -15.30 -13.23 -21.56
N GLN A 48 -14.47 -13.96 -22.34
CA GLN A 48 -13.63 -15.01 -21.78
C GLN A 48 -12.56 -14.43 -20.82
N TYR A 49 -11.90 -13.34 -21.20
CA TYR A 49 -10.94 -12.67 -20.31
C TYR A 49 -11.63 -12.11 -19.07
N ALA A 50 -12.79 -11.50 -19.24
CA ALA A 50 -13.58 -11.00 -18.11
C ALA A 50 -13.96 -12.13 -17.14
N TRP A 51 -14.46 -13.23 -17.67
CA TRP A 51 -14.82 -14.39 -16.86
C TRP A 51 -13.61 -14.95 -16.12
N ASN A 52 -12.52 -15.20 -16.81
CA ASN A 52 -11.32 -15.79 -16.21
C ASN A 52 -10.79 -14.95 -15.05
N ILE A 53 -10.63 -13.64 -15.25
CA ILE A 53 -10.05 -12.79 -14.20
C ILE A 53 -11.00 -12.57 -13.03
N LEU A 54 -12.28 -12.36 -13.27
CA LEU A 54 -13.25 -12.06 -12.21
C LEU A 54 -13.65 -13.31 -11.39
N THR A 55 -13.41 -14.50 -11.91
CA THR A 55 -13.65 -15.78 -11.20
C THR A 55 -12.38 -16.38 -10.59
N THR A 56 -11.25 -15.69 -10.68
CA THR A 56 -10.00 -16.12 -10.07
C THR A 56 -10.14 -16.20 -8.55
N GLN A 57 -9.83 -17.36 -7.96
CA GLN A 57 -10.03 -17.62 -6.55
C GLN A 57 -9.20 -16.68 -5.66
N GLU A 58 -7.99 -16.33 -6.09
CA GLU A 58 -7.08 -15.42 -5.40
C GLU A 58 -7.65 -14.01 -5.28
N LEU A 59 -8.44 -13.57 -6.26
CA LEU A 59 -9.07 -12.25 -6.24
C LEU A 59 -10.13 -12.12 -5.13
N LEU A 60 -10.69 -13.24 -4.65
CA LEU A 60 -11.68 -13.25 -3.56
C LEU A 60 -11.09 -12.72 -2.23
N ALA A 61 -9.78 -12.83 -2.03
CA ALA A 61 -9.14 -12.27 -0.85
C ALA A 61 -9.31 -10.75 -0.75
N LEU A 62 -9.29 -10.05 -1.89
CA LEU A 62 -9.34 -8.59 -1.96
C LEU A 62 -10.63 -7.99 -1.34
N PRO A 63 -11.86 -8.36 -1.77
CA PRO A 63 -13.09 -7.85 -1.17
C PRO A 63 -13.22 -8.21 0.31
N LEU A 64 -12.73 -9.35 0.74
CA LEU A 64 -12.75 -9.73 2.14
C LEU A 64 -11.81 -8.89 3.00
N PHE A 65 -10.58 -8.62 2.56
CA PHE A 65 -9.67 -7.71 3.27
C PHE A 65 -10.18 -6.26 3.27
N ILE A 66 -10.78 -5.81 2.17
CA ILE A 66 -11.41 -4.48 2.12
C ILE A 66 -12.57 -4.41 3.13
N LEU A 67 -13.43 -5.41 3.18
CA LEU A 67 -14.54 -5.48 4.13
C LEU A 67 -14.04 -5.50 5.59
N MET A 68 -12.98 -6.27 5.86
CA MET A 68 -12.33 -6.30 7.18
C MET A 68 -11.80 -4.90 7.56
N GLY A 69 -11.10 -4.24 6.64
CA GLY A 69 -10.56 -2.89 6.83
C GLY A 69 -11.66 -1.86 7.09
N GLU A 70 -12.75 -1.87 6.31
CA GLU A 70 -13.91 -0.99 6.48
C GLU A 70 -14.62 -1.20 7.83
N LEU A 71 -14.77 -2.46 8.26
CA LEU A 71 -15.30 -2.78 9.59
C LEU A 71 -14.47 -2.12 10.68
N LEU A 72 -13.15 -2.30 10.65
CA LEU A 72 -12.24 -1.82 11.69
C LEU A 72 -12.05 -0.30 11.65
N PHE A 73 -12.13 0.30 10.46
CA PHE A 73 -12.12 1.75 10.29
C PHE A 73 -13.23 2.46 11.08
N ARG A 74 -14.40 1.82 11.20
CA ARG A 74 -15.59 2.39 11.87
C ARG A 74 -15.75 1.97 13.33
N THR A 75 -14.81 1.18 13.86
CA THR A 75 -14.82 0.72 15.26
C THR A 75 -13.99 1.61 16.18
N ARG A 76 -14.05 1.31 17.48
CA ARG A 76 -13.21 1.98 18.50
C ARG A 76 -11.76 1.48 18.51
N LEU A 77 -11.40 0.55 17.63
CA LEU A 77 -10.08 -0.08 17.59
C LEU A 77 -8.94 0.93 17.53
N SER A 78 -9.11 1.96 16.69
CA SER A 78 -8.10 2.99 16.51
C SER A 78 -7.81 3.75 17.82
N ARG A 79 -8.84 4.08 18.61
CA ARG A 79 -8.66 4.72 19.92
C ARG A 79 -7.94 3.81 20.91
N SER A 80 -8.30 2.52 20.91
CA SER A 80 -7.64 1.52 21.74
C SER A 80 -6.16 1.37 21.38
N LEU A 81 -5.81 1.40 20.10
CA LEU A 81 -4.41 1.39 19.65
C LEU A 81 -3.61 2.56 20.23
N PHE A 82 -4.14 3.77 20.14
CA PHE A 82 -3.46 4.93 20.70
C PHE A 82 -3.26 4.81 22.22
N GLN A 83 -4.31 4.44 22.95
CA GLN A 83 -4.27 4.28 24.40
C GLN A 83 -3.29 3.19 24.83
N GLY A 84 -3.27 2.08 24.11
CA GLY A 84 -2.35 0.97 24.38
C GLY A 84 -0.88 1.29 24.06
N LEU A 85 -0.62 2.11 23.03
CA LEU A 85 0.74 2.45 22.61
C LEU A 85 1.34 3.65 23.35
N ALA A 86 0.53 4.61 23.80
CA ALA A 86 1.00 5.86 24.39
C ALA A 86 1.94 5.66 25.60
N PRO A 87 1.69 4.74 26.55
CA PRO A 87 2.59 4.49 27.67
C PRO A 87 3.95 3.93 27.27
N TRP A 88 4.01 3.17 26.17
CA TRP A 88 5.25 2.58 25.63
C TRP A 88 6.08 3.58 24.84
N ALA A 89 5.42 4.45 24.07
CA ALA A 89 6.06 5.48 23.28
C ALA A 89 6.87 6.48 24.13
N GLY A 90 6.51 6.67 25.39
CA GLY A 90 7.23 7.54 26.33
C GLY A 90 8.68 7.13 26.62
N LEU A 91 9.10 5.91 26.26
CA LEU A 91 10.46 5.40 26.46
C LEU A 91 11.47 5.93 25.44
N LEU A 92 11.02 6.34 24.27
CA LEU A 92 11.87 6.73 23.15
C LEU A 92 11.95 8.26 22.99
N PRO A 93 13.10 8.81 22.54
CA PRO A 93 13.15 10.21 22.09
C PRO A 93 12.10 10.46 21.02
N GLY A 94 11.32 11.55 21.11
CA GLY A 94 10.17 11.78 20.24
C GLY A 94 8.84 11.33 20.83
N ARG A 95 8.86 10.44 21.81
CA ARG A 95 7.68 10.03 22.63
C ARG A 95 6.46 9.68 21.78
N LEU A 96 5.32 10.38 21.94
CA LEU A 96 4.07 10.05 21.24
C LEU A 96 4.15 10.12 19.70
N LEU A 97 5.19 10.73 19.12
CA LEU A 97 5.40 10.68 17.67
C LEU A 97 5.60 9.24 17.16
N HIS A 98 6.16 8.35 18.01
CA HIS A 98 6.31 6.94 17.65
C HIS A 98 4.96 6.21 17.56
N VAL A 99 3.90 6.73 18.19
CA VAL A 99 2.55 6.17 18.05
C VAL A 99 2.06 6.28 16.61
N ASN A 100 2.48 7.31 15.84
CA ASN A 100 2.19 7.38 14.42
C ASN A 100 2.77 6.17 13.68
N VAL A 101 4.07 5.89 13.88
CA VAL A 101 4.77 4.81 13.15
C VAL A 101 4.27 3.44 13.60
N ILE A 102 4.28 3.16 14.90
CA ILE A 102 3.85 1.86 15.44
C ILE A 102 2.35 1.63 15.18
N GLY A 103 1.53 2.67 15.38
CA GLY A 103 0.09 2.63 15.12
C GLY A 103 -0.22 2.36 13.65
N CYS A 104 0.48 3.06 12.73
CA CYS A 104 0.36 2.77 11.30
C CYS A 104 0.83 1.36 10.95
N THR A 105 1.94 0.89 11.53
CA THR A 105 2.45 -0.48 11.33
C THR A 105 1.41 -1.53 11.72
N ILE A 106 0.82 -1.41 12.92
CA ILE A 106 -0.20 -2.35 13.41
C ILE A 106 -1.48 -2.23 12.59
N PHE A 107 -1.92 -1.00 12.29
CA PHE A 107 -3.16 -0.81 11.53
C PHE A 107 -3.01 -1.23 10.07
N ALA A 108 -1.83 -1.05 9.47
CA ALA A 108 -1.49 -1.56 8.14
C ALA A 108 -1.68 -3.07 8.04
N ALA A 109 -1.18 -3.81 9.05
CA ALA A 109 -1.32 -5.27 9.15
C ALA A 109 -2.78 -5.76 9.29
N ILE A 110 -3.74 -4.85 9.31
CA ILE A 110 -5.17 -5.17 9.39
C ILE A 110 -5.92 -4.59 8.19
N SER A 111 -5.61 -3.34 7.78
CA SER A 111 -6.37 -2.62 6.75
C SER A 111 -5.91 -2.91 5.33
N GLY A 112 -4.64 -3.21 5.14
CA GLY A 112 -4.03 -3.40 3.82
C GLY A 112 -4.12 -2.18 2.89
N SER A 113 -4.33 -0.96 3.46
CA SER A 113 -4.57 0.28 2.72
C SER A 113 -3.79 1.45 3.32
N SER A 114 -3.00 2.13 2.50
CA SER A 114 -2.21 3.29 2.88
C SER A 114 -3.09 4.48 3.31
N ALA A 115 -4.08 4.79 2.50
CA ALA A 115 -5.01 5.89 2.78
C ALA A 115 -5.84 5.67 4.05
N ALA A 116 -6.39 4.46 4.24
CA ALA A 116 -7.15 4.11 5.44
C ALA A 116 -6.26 4.20 6.69
N THR A 117 -5.03 3.69 6.61
CA THR A 117 -4.04 3.75 7.69
C THR A 117 -3.72 5.20 8.07
N THR A 118 -3.40 6.04 7.09
CA THR A 118 -3.13 7.47 7.29
C THR A 118 -4.33 8.19 7.91
N GLN A 119 -5.53 7.93 7.41
CA GLN A 119 -6.75 8.58 7.87
C GLN A 119 -7.12 8.19 9.31
N VAL A 120 -7.07 6.89 9.63
CA VAL A 120 -7.46 6.37 10.95
C VAL A 120 -6.49 6.82 12.03
N ILE A 121 -5.21 6.60 11.81
CA ILE A 121 -4.20 6.99 12.78
C ILE A 121 -4.11 8.52 12.88
N GLY A 122 -4.18 9.21 11.75
CA GLY A 122 -4.12 10.67 11.70
C GLY A 122 -5.24 11.36 12.46
N ARG A 123 -6.49 10.92 12.31
CA ARG A 123 -7.62 11.47 13.07
C ARG A 123 -7.42 11.47 14.57
N MET A 124 -6.70 10.48 15.07
CA MET A 124 -6.48 10.33 16.50
C MET A 124 -5.20 10.99 16.97
N SER A 125 -4.10 10.69 16.28
CA SER A 125 -2.78 11.08 16.72
C SER A 125 -2.51 12.57 16.47
N LEU A 126 -2.88 13.13 15.30
CA LEU A 126 -2.58 14.54 14.98
C LEU A 126 -3.24 15.50 15.96
N ASN A 127 -4.55 15.34 16.19
CA ASN A 127 -5.25 16.21 17.12
C ASN A 127 -4.68 16.14 18.54
N GLU A 128 -4.32 14.95 19.00
CA GLU A 128 -3.76 14.75 20.32
C GLU A 128 -2.32 15.29 20.42
N LEU A 129 -1.48 15.06 19.41
CA LEU A 129 -0.11 15.60 19.34
C LEU A 129 -0.12 17.12 19.33
N LEU A 130 -0.95 17.75 18.48
CA LEU A 130 -1.03 19.19 18.38
C LEU A 130 -1.59 19.83 19.67
N ARG A 131 -2.62 19.22 20.27
CA ARG A 131 -3.18 19.67 21.55
C ARG A 131 -2.16 19.62 22.70
N ARG A 132 -1.26 18.64 22.67
CA ARG A 132 -0.18 18.50 23.66
C ARG A 132 1.02 19.39 23.38
N GLY A 133 1.03 20.13 22.27
CA GLY A 133 2.08 21.10 21.92
C GLY A 133 3.28 20.51 21.14
N TYR A 134 3.15 19.33 20.54
CA TYR A 134 4.15 18.82 19.61
C TYR A 134 4.26 19.72 18.37
N SER A 135 5.47 19.81 17.81
CA SER A 135 5.70 20.53 16.55
C SER A 135 4.83 19.95 15.44
N ARG A 136 4.13 20.85 14.72
CA ARG A 136 3.25 20.50 13.61
C ARG A 136 4.03 19.79 12.48
N ASP A 137 5.23 20.25 12.17
CA ASP A 137 6.07 19.70 11.11
C ASP A 137 6.34 18.20 11.28
N ILE A 138 6.81 17.81 12.47
CA ILE A 138 7.18 16.42 12.72
C ILE A 138 5.94 15.54 12.96
N ALA A 139 4.87 16.09 13.52
CA ALA A 139 3.62 15.35 13.70
C ALA A 139 3.01 14.97 12.34
N ILE A 140 2.92 15.92 11.40
CA ILE A 140 2.42 15.69 10.05
C ILE A 140 3.37 14.81 9.25
N GLY A 141 4.68 15.15 9.24
CA GLY A 141 5.68 14.39 8.50
C GLY A 141 5.76 12.93 8.94
N SER A 142 5.77 12.66 10.26
CA SER A 142 5.82 11.29 10.77
C SER A 142 4.56 10.48 10.42
N LEU A 143 3.39 11.11 10.40
CA LEU A 143 2.16 10.46 9.95
C LEU A 143 2.20 10.16 8.45
N ALA A 144 2.63 11.13 7.64
CA ALA A 144 2.73 10.96 6.19
C ALA A 144 3.67 9.82 5.80
N GLY A 145 4.86 9.78 6.42
CA GLY A 145 5.79 8.67 6.21
C GLY A 145 5.23 7.34 6.72
N ALA A 146 4.72 7.31 7.96
CA ALA A 146 4.18 6.08 8.55
C ALA A 146 2.96 5.53 7.79
N GLY A 147 2.12 6.40 7.23
CA GLY A 147 0.97 6.00 6.43
C GLY A 147 1.35 5.14 5.22
N THR A 148 2.55 5.37 4.66
CA THR A 148 3.05 4.57 3.53
C THR A 148 3.38 3.11 3.89
N LEU A 149 3.37 2.74 5.14
CA LEU A 149 3.48 1.33 5.55
C LEU A 149 2.21 0.53 5.22
N GLY A 150 1.10 1.22 4.88
CA GLY A 150 -0.22 0.63 4.69
C GLY A 150 -0.35 -0.39 3.56
N PHE A 151 0.45 -0.27 2.51
CA PHE A 151 0.51 -1.26 1.44
C PHE A 151 1.71 -2.20 1.56
N LEU A 152 2.73 -1.84 2.34
CA LEU A 152 3.94 -2.64 2.45
C LEU A 152 3.82 -3.76 3.48
N ILE A 153 3.13 -3.49 4.60
CA ILE A 153 2.92 -4.49 5.66
C ILE A 153 1.72 -5.36 5.31
N PRO A 154 1.89 -6.70 5.25
CA PRO A 154 0.80 -7.61 4.92
C PRO A 154 -0.27 -7.71 6.03
N PRO A 155 -1.52 -8.05 5.65
CA PRO A 155 -2.00 -8.25 4.29
C PRO A 155 -2.16 -6.95 3.51
N SER A 156 -1.87 -6.97 2.22
CA SER A 156 -1.85 -5.78 1.37
C SER A 156 -2.70 -5.97 0.12
N ASN A 157 -3.66 -5.06 -0.09
CA ASN A 157 -4.54 -5.09 -1.25
C ASN A 157 -3.77 -4.96 -2.56
N ILE A 158 -2.68 -4.17 -2.56
CA ILE A 158 -1.81 -3.98 -3.72
C ILE A 158 -1.00 -5.24 -4.04
N MET A 159 -0.49 -5.94 -3.01
CA MET A 159 0.23 -7.20 -3.21
C MET A 159 -0.69 -8.30 -3.76
N ILE A 160 -1.99 -8.30 -3.39
CA ILE A 160 -2.96 -9.23 -3.98
C ILE A 160 -3.11 -8.96 -5.47
N ILE A 161 -3.30 -7.70 -5.87
CA ILE A 161 -3.45 -7.32 -7.28
C ILE A 161 -2.19 -7.66 -8.07
N TYR A 162 -1.01 -7.36 -7.51
CA TYR A 162 0.26 -7.74 -8.12
C TYR A 162 0.36 -9.26 -8.33
N GLY A 163 0.02 -10.04 -7.28
CA GLY A 163 0.05 -11.50 -7.33
C GLY A 163 -0.88 -12.08 -8.41
N VAL A 164 -2.12 -11.58 -8.47
CA VAL A 164 -3.13 -12.02 -9.46
C VAL A 164 -2.73 -11.66 -10.89
N LEU A 165 -2.29 -10.41 -11.13
CA LEU A 165 -1.96 -9.96 -12.48
C LEU A 165 -0.57 -10.44 -12.96
N GLY A 166 0.35 -10.66 -12.03
CA GLY A 166 1.72 -11.12 -12.31
C GLY A 166 1.90 -12.62 -12.26
N ASP A 167 0.84 -13.37 -11.89
CA ASP A 167 0.89 -14.83 -11.64
C ASP A 167 1.97 -15.20 -10.60
N VAL A 168 2.00 -14.42 -9.50
CA VAL A 168 2.98 -14.55 -8.40
C VAL A 168 2.26 -14.91 -7.10
N SER A 169 2.81 -15.84 -6.34
CA SER A 169 2.23 -16.27 -5.07
C SER A 169 2.02 -15.11 -4.10
N ILE A 170 0.76 -14.84 -3.76
CA ILE A 170 0.36 -13.79 -2.81
C ILE A 170 0.95 -14.07 -1.42
N LEU A 171 0.98 -15.33 -1.00
CA LEU A 171 1.55 -15.72 0.29
C LEU A 171 3.05 -15.44 0.38
N LYS A 172 3.81 -15.71 -0.69
CA LYS A 172 5.24 -15.37 -0.78
C LYS A 172 5.45 -13.85 -0.80
N LEU A 173 4.60 -13.09 -1.50
CA LEU A 173 4.63 -11.63 -1.51
C LEU A 173 4.37 -11.04 -0.11
N PHE A 174 3.34 -11.54 0.58
CA PHE A 174 3.05 -11.11 1.95
C PHE A 174 4.24 -11.38 2.87
N THR A 175 4.81 -12.58 2.79
CA THR A 175 5.99 -12.93 3.58
C THR A 175 7.19 -12.03 3.27
N ALA A 176 7.39 -11.71 1.98
CA ALA A 176 8.46 -10.82 1.52
C ALA A 176 8.30 -9.38 2.02
N GLY A 177 7.06 -8.91 2.23
CA GLY A 177 6.77 -7.56 2.73
C GLY A 177 7.03 -7.34 4.21
N VAL A 178 7.04 -8.41 5.04
CA VAL A 178 7.18 -8.31 6.49
C VAL A 178 8.50 -7.64 6.89
N LEU A 179 9.62 -8.22 6.47
CA LEU A 179 10.94 -7.73 6.89
C LEU A 179 11.24 -6.32 6.36
N PRO A 180 11.04 -5.99 5.07
CA PRO A 180 11.16 -4.63 4.57
C PRO A 180 10.23 -3.64 5.28
N GLY A 181 8.98 -4.02 5.55
CA GLY A 181 8.01 -3.17 6.25
C GLY A 181 8.46 -2.82 7.67
N LEU A 182 8.92 -3.80 8.43
CA LEU A 182 9.45 -3.57 9.78
C LEU A 182 10.74 -2.75 9.78
N LEU A 183 11.64 -2.99 8.82
CA LEU A 183 12.88 -2.22 8.68
C LEU A 183 12.59 -0.77 8.28
N LEU A 184 11.65 -0.52 7.38
CA LEU A 184 11.25 0.83 7.01
C LEU A 184 10.60 1.56 8.19
N ALA A 185 9.71 0.89 8.95
CA ALA A 185 9.14 1.44 10.18
C ALA A 185 10.23 1.79 11.20
N ALA A 186 11.21 0.90 11.41
CA ALA A 186 12.35 1.17 12.29
C ALA A 186 13.18 2.37 11.79
N THR A 187 13.36 2.51 10.48
CA THR A 187 14.08 3.66 9.88
C THR A 187 13.31 4.96 10.11
N PHE A 188 11.99 4.97 9.95
CA PHE A 188 11.16 6.15 10.27
C PHE A 188 11.20 6.49 11.76
N MET A 189 11.17 5.48 12.66
CA MET A 189 11.35 5.71 14.08
C MET A 189 12.75 6.28 14.39
N GLY A 190 13.79 5.73 13.76
CA GLY A 190 15.16 6.24 13.85
C GLY A 190 15.28 7.70 13.42
N TRP A 191 14.61 8.08 12.33
CA TRP A 191 14.55 9.48 11.88
C TRP A 191 13.85 10.38 12.90
N VAL A 192 12.71 9.95 13.45
CA VAL A 192 12.00 10.69 14.50
C VAL A 192 12.91 10.88 15.72
N MET A 193 13.60 9.82 16.18
CA MET A 193 14.53 9.90 17.31
C MET A 193 15.67 10.87 17.03
N LEU A 194 16.30 10.75 15.86
CA LEU A 194 17.41 11.64 15.46
C LEU A 194 16.97 13.09 15.41
N HIS A 195 15.85 13.35 14.72
CA HIS A 195 15.37 14.72 14.51
C HIS A 195 14.95 15.39 15.82
N THR A 196 14.27 14.67 16.73
CA THR A 196 13.86 15.19 18.03
C THR A 196 15.03 15.34 19.02
N SER A 197 16.05 14.49 18.90
CA SER A 197 17.30 14.65 19.69
C SER A 197 18.11 15.86 19.25
N LEU A 198 18.14 16.16 17.94
CA LEU A 198 18.82 17.35 17.40
C LEU A 198 18.04 18.64 17.65
N LYS A 199 16.70 18.56 17.72
CA LYS A 199 15.81 19.70 17.95
C LYS A 199 14.81 19.40 19.08
N PRO A 200 15.25 19.40 20.36
CA PRO A 200 14.39 19.04 21.51
C PRO A 200 13.12 19.89 21.64
N ALA A 201 13.16 21.14 21.18
CA ALA A 201 12.00 22.04 21.21
C ALA A 201 10.77 21.53 20.42
N MET A 202 10.92 20.50 19.57
CA MET A 202 9.81 19.90 18.84
C MET A 202 8.91 18.99 19.73
N VAL A 203 9.41 18.60 20.90
CA VAL A 203 8.69 17.73 21.85
C VAL A 203 8.48 18.52 23.16
N PRO A 204 7.24 18.66 23.63
CA PRO A 204 6.97 19.40 24.85
C PRO A 204 7.65 18.78 26.07
N GLU A 205 8.22 19.62 26.95
CA GLU A 205 8.85 19.17 28.20
C GLU A 205 7.86 18.48 29.15
N THR A 206 6.60 18.90 29.11
CA THR A 206 5.50 18.30 29.90
C THR A 206 5.34 16.81 29.65
N GLU A 207 5.70 16.34 28.46
CA GLU A 207 5.64 14.93 28.08
C GLU A 207 6.74 14.07 28.72
N ALA A 208 7.70 14.66 29.46
CA ALA A 208 8.67 13.91 30.25
C ALA A 208 8.00 12.98 31.29
N LYS A 209 6.76 13.29 31.68
CA LYS A 209 5.96 12.43 32.57
C LYS A 209 5.68 11.05 31.97
N LEU A 210 5.57 10.92 30.63
CA LEU A 210 5.32 9.63 29.97
C LEU A 210 6.47 8.63 30.17
N SER A 211 7.71 9.10 30.35
CA SER A 211 8.84 8.22 30.64
C SER A 211 8.76 7.58 32.04
N ARG A 212 8.00 8.21 32.95
CA ARG A 212 7.85 7.79 34.34
C ARG A 212 6.63 6.90 34.60
N VAL A 213 5.87 6.52 33.55
CA VAL A 213 4.75 5.60 33.68
C VAL A 213 5.24 4.25 34.24
N PRO A 214 4.64 3.73 35.30
CA PRO A 214 5.03 2.46 35.91
C PRO A 214 4.89 1.28 34.93
N TRP A 215 5.74 0.29 35.05
CA TRP A 215 5.69 -0.91 34.20
C TRP A 215 4.34 -1.63 34.27
N GLY A 216 3.71 -1.67 35.47
CA GLY A 216 2.37 -2.26 35.65
C GLY A 216 1.30 -1.60 34.76
N GLU A 217 1.31 -0.28 34.64
CA GLU A 217 0.37 0.46 33.81
C GLU A 217 0.67 0.23 32.30
N ARG A 218 1.94 0.10 31.92
CA ARG A 218 2.32 -0.24 30.53
C ARG A 218 1.80 -1.61 30.13
N PHE A 219 2.00 -2.62 30.98
CA PHE A 219 1.46 -3.96 30.71
C PHE A 219 -0.07 -3.98 30.75
N ALA A 220 -0.69 -3.20 31.62
CA ALA A 220 -2.15 -3.07 31.62
C ALA A 220 -2.69 -2.46 30.31
N ALA A 221 -1.96 -1.50 29.73
CA ALA A 221 -2.31 -0.89 28.46
C ALA A 221 -2.25 -1.86 27.26
N LEU A 222 -1.50 -2.98 27.35
CA LEU A 222 -1.50 -4.01 26.30
C LEU A 222 -2.88 -4.65 26.09
N LYS A 223 -3.77 -4.60 27.09
CA LYS A 223 -5.16 -5.06 26.93
C LYS A 223 -5.90 -4.29 25.84
N ASP A 224 -5.55 -3.02 25.64
CA ASP A 224 -6.15 -2.19 24.61
C ASP A 224 -5.65 -2.56 23.21
N LEU A 225 -4.46 -3.17 23.12
CA LEU A 225 -3.89 -3.70 21.87
C LEU A 225 -4.39 -5.11 21.55
N ALA A 226 -4.87 -5.86 22.55
CA ALA A 226 -5.22 -7.26 22.41
C ALA A 226 -6.18 -7.55 21.24
N PRO A 227 -7.24 -6.77 20.97
CA PRO A 227 -8.12 -7.03 19.83
C PRO A 227 -7.41 -6.94 18.47
N ALA A 228 -6.51 -5.94 18.30
CA ALA A 228 -5.75 -5.78 17.07
C ALA A 228 -4.73 -6.90 16.89
N LEU A 229 -3.96 -7.21 17.95
CA LEU A 229 -2.96 -8.27 17.92
C LEU A 229 -3.60 -9.64 17.70
N PHE A 230 -4.77 -9.88 18.30
CA PHE A 230 -5.56 -11.10 18.07
C PHE A 230 -5.95 -11.25 16.59
N LEU A 231 -6.47 -10.18 15.96
CA LEU A 231 -6.83 -10.21 14.54
C LEU A 231 -5.62 -10.47 13.66
N ILE A 232 -4.50 -9.79 13.91
CA ILE A 232 -3.24 -10.00 13.18
C ILE A 232 -2.78 -11.46 13.34
N ALA A 233 -2.79 -12.00 14.56
CA ALA A 233 -2.40 -13.36 14.83
C ALA A 233 -3.33 -14.38 14.14
N CYS A 234 -4.64 -14.15 14.13
CA CYS A 234 -5.60 -15.01 13.42
C CYS A 234 -5.35 -15.00 11.92
N VAL A 235 -5.20 -13.83 11.31
CA VAL A 235 -5.05 -13.69 9.86
C VAL A 235 -3.66 -14.14 9.40
N LEU A 236 -2.59 -13.51 9.90
CA LEU A 236 -1.23 -13.84 9.47
C LEU A 236 -0.78 -15.20 10.01
N GLY A 237 -1.17 -15.53 11.26
CA GLY A 237 -0.83 -16.82 11.86
C GLY A 237 -1.46 -18.01 11.13
N SER A 238 -2.72 -17.88 10.67
CA SER A 238 -3.36 -18.95 9.89
C SER A 238 -2.72 -19.14 8.51
N MET A 239 -2.32 -18.03 7.85
CA MET A 239 -1.64 -18.09 6.55
C MET A 239 -0.22 -18.65 6.66
N TYR A 240 0.59 -18.11 7.56
CA TYR A 240 2.00 -18.54 7.69
C TYR A 240 2.14 -19.91 8.35
N GLY A 241 1.15 -20.31 9.14
CA GLY A 241 1.04 -21.67 9.67
C GLY A 241 0.56 -22.71 8.64
N GLY A 242 0.24 -22.31 7.40
CA GLY A 242 -0.25 -23.19 6.35
C GLY A 242 -1.67 -23.74 6.59
N LEU A 243 -2.41 -23.14 7.53
CA LEU A 243 -3.77 -23.56 7.90
C LEU A 243 -4.84 -22.97 6.98
N ALA A 244 -4.56 -21.84 6.34
CA ALA A 244 -5.51 -21.13 5.49
C ALA A 244 -4.82 -20.47 4.30
N THR A 245 -5.50 -20.46 3.17
CA THR A 245 -5.19 -19.63 2.00
C THR A 245 -5.44 -18.15 2.32
N PRO A 246 -4.90 -17.19 1.54
CA PRO A 246 -5.18 -15.77 1.73
C PRO A 246 -6.68 -15.43 1.77
N SER A 247 -7.50 -16.07 0.94
CA SER A 247 -8.95 -15.85 0.90
C SER A 247 -9.65 -16.38 2.15
N GLU A 248 -9.27 -17.57 2.64
CA GLU A 248 -9.81 -18.14 3.87
C GLU A 248 -9.39 -17.34 5.10
N ALA A 249 -8.14 -16.92 5.18
CA ALA A 249 -7.65 -16.07 6.25
C ALA A 249 -8.36 -14.71 6.27
N ALA A 250 -8.65 -14.13 5.10
CA ALA A 250 -9.44 -12.91 4.99
C ALA A 250 -10.87 -13.10 5.52
N ALA A 251 -11.51 -14.24 5.23
CA ALA A 251 -12.83 -14.58 5.77
C ALA A 251 -12.81 -14.69 7.31
N VAL A 252 -11.80 -15.38 7.85
CA VAL A 252 -11.57 -15.44 9.32
C VAL A 252 -11.36 -14.03 9.89
N GLY A 253 -10.59 -13.19 9.18
CA GLY A 253 -10.36 -11.80 9.56
C GLY A 253 -11.66 -10.97 9.61
N VAL A 254 -12.54 -11.12 8.62
CA VAL A 254 -13.86 -10.44 8.61
C VAL A 254 -14.70 -10.88 9.80
N LEU A 255 -14.79 -12.19 10.08
CA LEU A 255 -15.52 -12.70 11.23
C LEU A 255 -14.93 -12.20 12.55
N GLY A 256 -13.61 -12.23 12.69
CA GLY A 256 -12.92 -11.69 13.86
C GLY A 256 -13.16 -10.19 14.04
N ALA A 257 -13.09 -9.40 12.96
CA ALA A 257 -13.38 -7.97 12.99
C ALA A 257 -14.83 -7.67 13.38
N ALA A 258 -15.78 -8.45 12.86
CA ALA A 258 -17.19 -8.34 13.22
C ALA A 258 -17.42 -8.66 14.70
N LEU A 259 -16.80 -9.71 15.23
CA LEU A 259 -16.86 -10.08 16.65
C LEU A 259 -16.26 -8.98 17.55
N VAL A 260 -15.10 -8.43 17.18
CA VAL A 260 -14.48 -7.30 17.92
C VAL A 260 -15.38 -6.07 17.89
N ALA A 261 -15.95 -5.72 16.72
CA ALA A 261 -16.87 -4.59 16.60
C ALA A 261 -18.15 -4.78 17.45
N TRP A 262 -18.68 -5.98 17.47
CA TRP A 262 -19.85 -6.34 18.28
C TRP A 262 -19.55 -6.27 19.78
N ALA A 263 -18.45 -6.88 20.20
CA ALA A 263 -18.02 -6.88 21.61
C ALA A 263 -17.74 -5.45 22.13
N GLN A 264 -17.26 -4.55 21.27
CA GLN A 264 -17.04 -3.13 21.59
C GLN A 264 -18.32 -2.28 21.57
N GLY A 265 -19.48 -2.87 21.23
CA GLY A 265 -20.74 -2.15 21.05
C GLY A 265 -20.71 -1.11 19.91
N SER A 266 -19.82 -1.31 18.93
CA SER A 266 -19.67 -0.39 17.80
C SER A 266 -20.55 -0.79 16.60
N MET A 267 -21.21 -1.96 16.67
CA MET A 267 -22.03 -2.51 15.59
C MET A 267 -23.44 -1.96 15.67
N SER A 268 -23.79 -1.02 14.80
CA SER A 268 -25.16 -0.56 14.58
C SER A 268 -25.59 -0.85 13.15
N GLN A 269 -26.90 -0.82 12.88
CA GLN A 269 -27.43 -1.03 11.53
C GLN A 269 -26.88 0.01 10.55
N GLN A 270 -26.71 1.26 11.00
CA GLN A 270 -26.12 2.31 10.19
C GLN A 270 -24.64 2.03 9.88
N VAL A 271 -23.85 1.62 10.88
CA VAL A 271 -22.43 1.27 10.69
C VAL A 271 -22.31 0.09 9.71
N MET A 272 -23.13 -0.95 9.86
CA MET A 272 -23.13 -2.10 8.94
C MET A 272 -23.45 -1.69 7.51
N ARG A 273 -24.48 -0.86 7.32
CA ARG A 273 -24.84 -0.33 6.00
C ARG A 273 -23.67 0.45 5.37
N ASP A 274 -23.05 1.33 6.14
CA ASP A 274 -21.95 2.17 5.65
C ASP A 274 -20.71 1.35 5.32
N VAL A 275 -20.41 0.30 6.12
CA VAL A 275 -19.35 -0.67 5.86
C VAL A 275 -19.60 -1.40 4.53
N LEU A 276 -20.80 -1.95 4.34
CA LEU A 276 -21.15 -2.68 3.13
C LEU A 276 -21.10 -1.79 1.90
N ILE A 277 -21.65 -0.58 1.96
CA ILE A 277 -21.60 0.37 0.84
C ILE A 277 -20.15 0.76 0.52
N GLY A 278 -19.33 1.12 1.52
CA GLY A 278 -17.93 1.46 1.32
C GLY A 278 -17.14 0.31 0.69
N SER A 279 -17.32 -0.90 1.19
CA SER A 279 -16.68 -2.09 0.64
C SER A 279 -17.11 -2.37 -0.80
N VAL A 280 -18.41 -2.34 -1.10
CA VAL A 280 -18.92 -2.58 -2.47
C VAL A 280 -18.38 -1.53 -3.45
N VAL A 281 -18.41 -0.25 -3.10
CA VAL A 281 -17.89 0.82 -3.96
C VAL A 281 -16.41 0.60 -4.27
N THR A 282 -15.60 0.36 -3.25
CA THR A 282 -14.16 0.13 -3.42
C THR A 282 -13.88 -1.14 -4.23
N CYS A 283 -14.55 -2.25 -3.91
CA CYS A 283 -14.39 -3.51 -4.64
C CYS A 283 -14.80 -3.42 -6.11
N SER A 284 -15.92 -2.73 -6.40
CA SER A 284 -16.40 -2.54 -7.77
C SER A 284 -15.43 -1.69 -8.60
N MET A 285 -14.87 -0.64 -8.00
CA MET A 285 -13.86 0.19 -8.64
C MET A 285 -12.62 -0.65 -8.98
N ILE A 286 -12.09 -1.38 -8.02
CA ILE A 286 -10.88 -2.20 -8.21
C ILE A 286 -11.16 -3.34 -9.21
N ALA A 287 -12.30 -4.02 -9.12
CA ALA A 287 -12.67 -5.08 -10.06
C ALA A 287 -12.71 -4.57 -11.51
N LEU A 288 -13.27 -3.38 -11.75
CA LEU A 288 -13.28 -2.75 -13.08
C LEU A 288 -11.88 -2.42 -13.58
N ILE A 289 -11.00 -1.95 -12.69
CA ILE A 289 -9.60 -1.63 -13.03
C ILE A 289 -8.83 -2.92 -13.36
N VAL A 290 -8.95 -3.96 -12.55
CA VAL A 290 -8.30 -5.27 -12.75
C VAL A 290 -8.80 -5.93 -14.04
N LEU A 291 -10.09 -5.86 -14.33
CA LEU A 291 -10.68 -6.33 -15.58
C LEU A 291 -10.05 -5.61 -16.78
N GLY A 292 -10.04 -4.28 -16.77
CA GLY A 292 -9.45 -3.48 -17.85
C GLY A 292 -7.97 -3.80 -18.07
N ALA A 293 -7.22 -3.99 -16.98
CA ALA A 293 -5.81 -4.35 -17.03
C ALA A 293 -5.56 -5.74 -17.62
N SER A 294 -6.36 -6.72 -17.21
CA SER A 294 -6.26 -8.07 -17.77
C SER A 294 -6.48 -8.08 -19.28
N ILE A 295 -7.49 -7.35 -19.74
CA ILE A 295 -7.74 -7.19 -21.19
C ILE A 295 -6.56 -6.49 -21.86
N LEU A 296 -6.04 -5.39 -21.27
CA LEU A 296 -4.89 -4.66 -21.83
C LEU A 296 -3.61 -5.50 -21.85
N GLY A 297 -3.34 -6.24 -20.77
CA GLY A 297 -2.17 -7.12 -20.68
C GLY A 297 -2.18 -8.19 -21.75
N ASN A 298 -3.32 -8.83 -21.96
CA ASN A 298 -3.48 -9.81 -23.04
C ASN A 298 -3.35 -9.16 -24.43
N ALA A 299 -3.96 -8.00 -24.67
CA ALA A 299 -3.83 -7.25 -25.90
C ALA A 299 -2.37 -6.87 -26.19
N ALA A 300 -1.66 -6.35 -25.20
CA ALA A 300 -0.25 -6.01 -25.29
C ALA A 300 0.61 -7.23 -25.62
N ALA A 301 0.35 -8.38 -24.99
CA ALA A 301 1.04 -9.64 -25.27
C ALA A 301 0.82 -10.09 -26.73
N PHE A 302 -0.42 -10.06 -27.24
CA PHE A 302 -0.74 -10.38 -28.63
C PHE A 302 -0.07 -9.46 -29.64
N LEU A 303 0.16 -8.21 -29.28
CA LEU A 303 0.82 -7.21 -30.13
C LEU A 303 2.35 -7.22 -29.99
N GLY A 304 2.90 -8.03 -29.11
CA GLY A 304 4.35 -8.08 -28.86
C GLY A 304 4.92 -6.81 -28.21
N ILE A 305 4.06 -6.00 -27.57
CA ILE A 305 4.45 -4.73 -26.96
C ILE A 305 5.52 -4.92 -25.86
N PRO A 306 5.37 -5.89 -24.90
CA PRO A 306 6.39 -6.11 -23.89
C PRO A 306 7.77 -6.43 -24.47
N GLN A 307 7.82 -7.24 -25.54
CA GLN A 307 9.06 -7.61 -26.23
C GLN A 307 9.71 -6.40 -26.93
N ALA A 308 8.90 -5.56 -27.58
CA ALA A 308 9.38 -4.35 -28.25
C ALA A 308 9.95 -3.34 -27.23
N VAL A 309 9.27 -3.14 -26.11
CA VAL A 309 9.74 -2.24 -25.03
C VAL A 309 10.99 -2.83 -24.37
N ALA A 310 11.03 -4.14 -24.11
CA ALA A 310 12.22 -4.81 -23.54
C ALA A 310 13.43 -4.70 -24.46
N ALA A 311 13.26 -4.87 -25.79
CA ALA A 311 14.32 -4.67 -26.76
C ALA A 311 14.83 -3.23 -26.78
N PHE A 312 13.93 -2.24 -26.70
CA PHE A 312 14.29 -0.83 -26.59
C PHE A 312 15.11 -0.55 -25.32
N VAL A 313 14.63 -0.99 -24.15
CA VAL A 313 15.34 -0.81 -22.87
C VAL A 313 16.71 -1.49 -22.88
N LYS A 314 16.79 -2.71 -23.45
CA LYS A 314 18.07 -3.40 -23.61
C LYS A 314 19.03 -2.64 -24.53
N GLY A 315 18.51 -2.00 -25.58
CA GLY A 315 19.28 -1.15 -26.50
C GLY A 315 19.90 0.09 -25.83
N LEU A 316 19.34 0.54 -24.70
CA LEU A 316 19.90 1.64 -23.90
C LEU A 316 21.15 1.24 -23.10
N GLY A 317 21.49 -0.05 -23.01
CA GLY A 317 22.66 -0.54 -22.29
C GLY A 317 22.65 -0.26 -20.78
N LEU A 318 21.46 -0.11 -20.19
CA LEU A 318 21.32 0.20 -18.75
C LEU A 318 21.78 -0.99 -17.91
N SER A 319 22.57 -0.71 -16.87
CA SER A 319 22.82 -1.71 -15.83
C SER A 319 21.52 -2.02 -15.07
N PRO A 320 21.39 -3.20 -14.43
CA PRO A 320 20.21 -3.53 -13.61
C PRO A 320 19.92 -2.47 -12.55
N PHE A 321 20.95 -1.95 -11.89
CA PHE A 321 20.79 -0.88 -10.90
C PHE A 321 20.22 0.42 -11.53
N MET A 322 20.75 0.83 -12.70
CA MET A 322 20.29 2.03 -13.41
C MET A 322 18.85 1.85 -13.88
N LEU A 323 18.43 0.64 -14.27
CA LEU A 323 17.04 0.34 -14.61
C LEU A 323 16.11 0.62 -13.42
N ILE A 324 16.48 0.21 -12.21
CA ILE A 324 15.69 0.49 -11.01
C ILE A 324 15.61 2.00 -10.73
N VAL A 325 16.72 2.75 -10.87
CA VAL A 325 16.70 4.21 -10.72
C VAL A 325 15.74 4.86 -11.73
N VAL A 326 15.77 4.43 -12.98
CA VAL A 326 14.84 4.92 -14.01
C VAL A 326 13.39 4.58 -13.65
N LEU A 327 13.15 3.37 -13.16
CA LEU A 327 11.80 2.96 -12.73
C LEU A 327 11.32 3.77 -11.50
N ILE A 328 12.18 4.09 -10.54
CA ILE A 328 11.82 4.98 -9.43
C ILE A 328 11.33 6.32 -9.97
N ILE A 329 12.09 6.95 -10.85
CA ILE A 329 11.73 8.25 -11.45
C ILE A 329 10.42 8.12 -12.25
N PHE A 330 10.28 7.06 -13.03
CA PHE A 330 9.08 6.79 -13.82
C PHE A 330 7.83 6.66 -12.92
N TYR A 331 7.91 5.88 -11.84
CA TYR A 331 6.78 5.70 -10.93
C TYR A 331 6.47 6.96 -10.12
N LEU A 332 7.47 7.75 -9.73
CA LEU A 332 7.26 9.04 -9.08
C LEU A 332 6.50 10.03 -9.99
N ILE A 333 6.88 10.09 -11.27
CA ILE A 333 6.18 10.92 -12.25
C ILE A 333 4.77 10.41 -12.50
N LEU A 334 4.61 9.09 -12.67
CA LEU A 334 3.30 8.47 -12.92
C LEU A 334 2.34 8.68 -11.74
N GLY A 335 2.84 8.60 -10.52
CA GLY A 335 2.07 8.84 -9.30
C GLY A 335 1.63 10.29 -9.08
N CYS A 336 2.16 11.23 -9.87
CA CYS A 336 1.62 12.58 -9.93
C CYS A 336 0.24 12.64 -10.61
N PHE A 337 -0.19 11.59 -11.30
CA PHE A 337 -1.42 11.56 -12.10
C PHE A 337 -2.36 10.41 -11.73
N LEU A 338 -1.82 9.32 -11.18
CA LEU A 338 -2.53 8.08 -10.95
C LEU A 338 -2.48 7.67 -9.48
N ASP A 339 -3.53 6.98 -9.04
CA ASP A 339 -3.55 6.30 -7.75
C ASP A 339 -2.74 4.99 -7.79
N GLY A 340 -2.46 4.42 -6.62
CA GLY A 340 -1.58 3.26 -6.49
C GLY A 340 -2.08 2.00 -7.20
N PHE A 341 -3.39 1.76 -7.18
CA PHE A 341 -3.97 0.60 -7.88
C PHE A 341 -3.79 0.72 -9.39
N SER A 342 -4.12 1.90 -9.92
CA SER A 342 -4.00 2.22 -11.35
C SER A 342 -2.57 2.14 -11.85
N MET A 343 -1.61 2.60 -11.05
CA MET A 343 -0.19 2.53 -11.38
C MET A 343 0.26 1.09 -11.62
N ILE A 344 -0.04 0.18 -10.70
CA ILE A 344 0.36 -1.23 -10.81
C ILE A 344 -0.31 -1.87 -12.02
N VAL A 345 -1.61 -1.70 -12.10
CA VAL A 345 -2.46 -2.37 -13.09
C VAL A 345 -2.08 -1.97 -14.52
N MET A 346 -1.75 -0.69 -14.75
CA MET A 346 -1.35 -0.19 -16.06
C MET A 346 0.05 -0.62 -16.47
N THR A 347 0.97 -0.71 -15.51
CA THR A 347 2.39 -0.87 -15.82
C THR A 347 2.87 -2.31 -15.74
N LEU A 348 2.26 -3.12 -14.87
CA LEU A 348 2.73 -4.48 -14.57
C LEU A 348 2.86 -5.36 -15.82
N PRO A 349 1.90 -5.41 -16.75
CA PRO A 349 2.01 -6.26 -17.94
C PRO A 349 3.20 -5.92 -18.84
N ILE A 350 3.68 -4.67 -18.77
CA ILE A 350 4.79 -4.18 -19.60
C ILE A 350 6.11 -4.27 -18.83
N VAL A 351 6.12 -3.83 -17.57
CA VAL A 351 7.35 -3.67 -16.79
C VAL A 351 7.86 -5.00 -16.21
N LEU A 352 6.95 -5.91 -15.79
CA LEU A 352 7.36 -7.19 -15.22
C LEU A 352 8.25 -8.02 -16.16
N PRO A 353 7.93 -8.21 -17.46
CA PRO A 353 8.82 -8.90 -18.39
C PRO A 353 10.18 -8.24 -18.56
N ILE A 354 10.25 -6.90 -18.51
CA ILE A 354 11.51 -6.14 -18.64
C ILE A 354 12.41 -6.43 -17.44
N VAL A 355 11.85 -6.36 -16.25
CA VAL A 355 12.58 -6.55 -14.99
C VAL A 355 13.05 -8.01 -14.83
N LYS A 356 12.21 -8.97 -15.22
CA LYS A 356 12.59 -10.40 -15.30
C LYS A 356 13.75 -10.60 -16.30
N GLY A 357 13.67 -9.95 -17.46
CA GLY A 357 14.74 -9.98 -18.46
C GLY A 357 16.06 -9.33 -18.00
N ALA A 358 16.01 -8.43 -17.03
CA ALA A 358 17.17 -7.82 -16.39
C ALA A 358 17.73 -8.65 -15.21
N GLY A 359 17.11 -9.80 -14.89
CA GLY A 359 17.59 -10.75 -13.88
C GLY A 359 17.06 -10.52 -12.47
N PHE A 360 16.05 -9.67 -12.29
CA PHE A 360 15.42 -9.47 -10.98
C PHE A 360 14.37 -10.56 -10.68
N ASP A 361 14.28 -10.92 -9.41
CA ASP A 361 13.27 -11.82 -8.86
C ASP A 361 11.88 -11.14 -8.86
N GLU A 362 10.82 -11.89 -9.19
CA GLU A 362 9.45 -11.37 -9.29
C GLU A 362 8.89 -10.94 -7.94
N ILE A 363 9.22 -11.66 -6.89
CA ILE A 363 8.78 -11.33 -5.52
C ILE A 363 9.48 -10.05 -5.06
N TRP A 364 10.79 -9.95 -5.33
CA TRP A 364 11.55 -8.73 -5.06
C TRP A 364 10.95 -7.53 -5.81
N PHE A 365 10.62 -7.70 -7.09
CA PHE A 365 10.01 -6.63 -7.88
C PHE A 365 8.62 -6.24 -7.36
N GLY A 366 7.85 -7.19 -6.84
CA GLY A 366 6.57 -6.90 -6.18
C GLY A 366 6.74 -5.94 -5.00
N ILE A 367 7.73 -6.17 -4.14
CA ILE A 367 8.03 -5.29 -3.00
C ILE A 367 8.57 -3.93 -3.48
N PHE A 368 9.44 -3.91 -4.50
CA PHE A 368 9.88 -2.68 -5.15
C PHE A 368 8.69 -1.85 -5.65
N LEU A 369 7.75 -2.49 -6.36
CA LEU A 369 6.59 -1.81 -6.95
C LEU A 369 5.66 -1.24 -5.87
N VAL A 370 5.44 -1.99 -4.78
CA VAL A 370 4.69 -1.49 -3.61
C VAL A 370 5.36 -0.24 -3.03
N LEU A 371 6.67 -0.27 -2.83
CA LEU A 371 7.42 0.89 -2.34
C LEU A 371 7.36 2.07 -3.32
N ALA A 372 7.47 1.82 -4.63
CA ALA A 372 7.35 2.85 -5.65
C ALA A 372 5.96 3.53 -5.62
N VAL A 373 4.90 2.74 -5.47
CA VAL A 373 3.54 3.25 -5.29
C VAL A 373 3.43 4.08 -4.00
N GLU A 374 3.95 3.59 -2.88
CA GLU A 374 3.88 4.31 -1.61
C GLU A 374 4.66 5.63 -1.64
N MET A 375 5.82 5.66 -2.31
CA MET A 375 6.54 6.92 -2.57
C MET A 375 5.67 7.90 -3.36
N ALA A 376 4.99 7.42 -4.39
CA ALA A 376 4.09 8.23 -5.21
C ALA A 376 2.90 8.79 -4.41
N GLN A 377 2.38 8.05 -3.41
CA GLN A 377 1.30 8.50 -2.53
C GLN A 377 1.65 9.72 -1.69
N ILE A 378 2.93 9.98 -1.47
CA ILE A 378 3.42 11.13 -0.68
C ILE A 378 4.22 12.14 -1.52
N THR A 379 4.18 12.00 -2.85
CA THR A 379 4.89 12.90 -3.79
C THR A 379 3.93 13.92 -4.39
N PRO A 380 4.21 15.25 -4.31
CA PRO A 380 3.41 16.26 -4.97
C PRO A 380 3.53 16.13 -6.52
N PRO A 381 2.55 16.61 -7.32
CA PRO A 381 1.43 17.48 -6.93
C PRO A 381 0.18 16.76 -6.40
N VAL A 382 -0.04 15.49 -6.70
CA VAL A 382 -1.27 14.82 -6.27
C VAL A 382 -1.09 14.09 -4.94
N GLY A 383 -0.22 13.09 -4.85
CA GLY A 383 0.08 12.35 -3.62
C GLY A 383 -1.14 12.05 -2.75
N PHE A 384 -1.86 10.96 -2.99
CA PHE A 384 -3.17 10.71 -2.37
C PHE A 384 -3.17 10.83 -0.84
N ASN A 385 -2.10 10.36 -0.17
CA ASN A 385 -1.96 10.49 1.29
C ASN A 385 -1.80 11.94 1.73
N LEU A 386 -1.22 12.82 0.88
CA LEU A 386 -1.12 14.25 1.20
C LEU A 386 -2.52 14.90 1.25
N PHE A 387 -3.45 14.50 0.37
CA PHE A 387 -4.83 14.96 0.43
C PHE A 387 -5.58 14.41 1.64
N VAL A 388 -5.33 13.16 2.02
CA VAL A 388 -5.90 12.60 3.26
C VAL A 388 -5.46 13.43 4.46
N ILE A 389 -4.17 13.78 4.56
CA ILE A 389 -3.64 14.60 5.64
C ILE A 389 -4.18 16.03 5.57
N GLN A 390 -4.29 16.61 4.38
CA GLN A 390 -4.90 17.93 4.19
C GLN A 390 -6.32 17.97 4.75
N GLY A 391 -7.13 16.95 4.48
CA GLY A 391 -8.48 16.84 5.04
C GLY A 391 -8.53 16.68 6.57
N LEU A 392 -7.39 16.32 7.22
CA LEU A 392 -7.29 16.20 8.66
C LEU A 392 -6.76 17.48 9.35
N THR A 393 -6.00 18.31 8.64
CA THR A 393 -5.22 19.41 9.23
C THR A 393 -5.59 20.79 8.71
N GLU A 394 -6.31 20.90 7.59
CA GLU A 394 -6.59 22.14 6.88
C GLU A 394 -5.35 22.90 6.37
N ASP A 395 -4.17 22.25 6.43
CA ASP A 395 -2.92 22.84 5.95
C ASP A 395 -2.85 22.85 4.43
N GLY A 396 -2.08 23.78 3.88
CA GLY A 396 -1.81 23.83 2.44
C GLY A 396 -0.98 22.63 1.97
N LEU A 397 -1.34 22.04 0.83
CA LEU A 397 -0.70 20.86 0.27
C LEU A 397 0.84 21.03 0.14
N GLY A 398 1.30 22.21 -0.26
CA GLY A 398 2.74 22.50 -0.37
C GLY A 398 3.50 22.45 0.95
N TYR A 399 2.84 22.82 2.06
CA TYR A 399 3.42 22.68 3.39
C TYR A 399 3.52 21.21 3.80
N ILE A 400 2.42 20.45 3.62
CA ILE A 400 2.40 19.00 3.94
C ILE A 400 3.47 18.28 3.12
N ALA A 401 3.58 18.55 1.82
CA ALA A 401 4.59 17.97 0.95
C ALA A 401 6.02 18.28 1.43
N ARG A 402 6.28 19.51 1.87
CA ARG A 402 7.59 19.92 2.38
C ARG A 402 7.99 19.14 3.64
N VAL A 403 7.09 19.00 4.59
CA VAL A 403 7.39 18.30 5.85
C VAL A 403 7.44 16.78 5.67
N THR A 404 6.89 16.26 4.59
CA THR A 404 6.94 14.84 4.21
C THR A 404 8.23 14.48 3.44
N MET A 405 8.90 15.47 2.83
CA MET A 405 10.08 15.25 1.98
C MET A 405 11.19 14.39 2.62
N PRO A 406 11.55 14.55 3.92
CA PRO A 406 12.55 13.69 4.54
C PRO A 406 12.17 12.19 4.50
N TYR A 407 10.88 11.87 4.67
CA TYR A 407 10.39 10.49 4.63
C TYR A 407 10.44 9.92 3.21
N LEU A 408 10.13 10.73 2.19
CA LEU A 408 10.31 10.35 0.80
C LEU A 408 11.78 10.03 0.47
N ILE A 409 12.71 10.87 0.91
CA ILE A 409 14.16 10.64 0.71
C ILE A 409 14.60 9.34 1.39
N ILE A 410 14.13 9.08 2.60
CA ILE A 410 14.39 7.83 3.32
C ILE A 410 13.87 6.64 2.51
N MET A 411 12.66 6.71 1.95
CA MET A 411 12.10 5.62 1.14
C MET A 411 12.89 5.39 -0.14
N VAL A 412 13.30 6.44 -0.84
CA VAL A 412 14.17 6.32 -2.02
C VAL A 412 15.48 5.63 -1.63
N GLY A 413 16.13 6.08 -0.57
CA GLY A 413 17.35 5.45 -0.06
C GLY A 413 17.14 4.00 0.35
N PHE A 414 15.98 3.68 0.95
CA PHE A 414 15.61 2.32 1.33
C PHE A 414 15.42 1.42 0.11
N VAL A 415 14.76 1.89 -0.95
CA VAL A 415 14.62 1.14 -2.21
C VAL A 415 15.97 0.86 -2.85
N LEU A 416 16.88 1.85 -2.87
CA LEU A 416 18.23 1.67 -3.37
C LEU A 416 19.01 0.65 -2.53
N LEU A 417 18.83 0.67 -1.21
CA LEU A 417 19.41 -0.32 -0.30
C LEU A 417 18.88 -1.74 -0.60
N LEU A 418 17.57 -1.92 -0.80
CA LEU A 418 16.99 -3.21 -1.19
C LEU A 418 17.49 -3.69 -2.55
N THR A 419 17.81 -2.77 -3.46
CA THR A 419 18.40 -3.10 -4.77
C THR A 419 19.82 -3.63 -4.63
N LEU A 420 20.61 -3.06 -3.72
CA LEU A 420 21.97 -3.54 -3.42
C LEU A 420 21.99 -4.83 -2.59
N TRP A 421 20.99 -5.02 -1.72
CA TRP A 421 20.84 -6.22 -0.87
C TRP A 421 19.46 -6.86 -1.04
N PRO A 422 19.20 -7.51 -2.21
CA PRO A 422 17.89 -8.12 -2.49
C PRO A 422 17.53 -9.26 -1.51
N GLY A 423 18.52 -9.80 -0.82
CA GLY A 423 18.33 -10.79 0.24
C GLY A 423 17.40 -10.33 1.35
N ILE A 424 17.32 -9.03 1.66
CA ILE A 424 16.40 -8.49 2.68
C ILE A 424 14.94 -8.83 2.34
N VAL A 425 14.60 -8.80 1.06
CA VAL A 425 13.24 -9.11 0.58
C VAL A 425 13.02 -10.63 0.50
N THR A 426 14.02 -11.37 0.02
CA THR A 426 13.84 -12.77 -0.36
C THR A 426 14.18 -13.79 0.75
N ILE A 427 14.84 -13.37 1.84
CA ILE A 427 15.28 -14.27 2.91
C ILE A 427 14.09 -14.95 3.60
N LEU A 428 13.06 -14.21 3.98
CA LEU A 428 11.94 -14.76 4.72
C LEU A 428 11.09 -15.74 3.88
N PRO A 429 10.73 -15.43 2.61
CA PRO A 429 10.12 -16.39 1.72
C PRO A 429 10.94 -17.66 1.48
N ARG A 430 12.27 -17.52 1.35
CA ARG A 430 13.16 -18.68 1.17
C ARG A 430 13.23 -19.57 2.41
N VAL A 431 13.24 -19.00 3.59
CA VAL A 431 13.28 -19.76 4.84
C VAL A 431 11.98 -20.52 5.10
N LEU A 432 10.83 -19.93 4.73
CA LEU A 432 9.51 -20.52 5.01
C LEU A 432 9.00 -21.45 3.91
N TYR A 433 9.40 -21.21 2.64
CA TYR A 433 8.82 -21.93 1.49
C TYR A 433 9.86 -22.57 0.56
N GLY A 434 11.13 -22.55 0.95
CA GLY A 434 12.21 -23.24 0.25
C GLY A 434 12.83 -22.46 -0.84
#